data_abf6be44eea5f05b55ca4d4f72e3b046
#
_entry.id   abf6be44eea5f05b55ca4d4f72e3b046
#
_cell.length_a   1.000
_cell.length_b   1.000
_cell.length_c   1.000
_cell.angle_alpha   90.00
_cell.angle_beta   90.00
_cell.angle_gamma   90.00
#
_symmetry.space_group_name_H-M   'P 1'
#
loop_
_entity.id
_entity.type
_entity.pdbx_description
1 polymer ?
#
loop_
_entity_poly.entity_id
_entity_poly.type
_entity_poly.pdbx_seq_one_letter_code
_entity_poly.pdbx_strand_id
1 'polypeptide(L)'
;MPGGGWARFGEAIGTVNVNIPSNEIYTAFDRGSVDCTASDASHLTGGSTIMEVTRGVTTLSMSPFYAGVTWALNPDFWAGLSAEQRRIVLDESARSMARLQIAYSLEANEALELARERGIEIIEPDATLQEAYDQWVADGVGDMVGIARERHGIEDPEALFASFQKYIDKWVAILGEIDVYDEDALIAVSREHLYDLIDENSFGLN
;
A
#
# COMPACT_ATOMS: atom_id res chain seq x y z
N MET A 1 -4.98 6.54 -13.11
CA MET A 1 -4.47 5.55 -12.15
C MET A 1 -3.02 5.87 -11.82
N PRO A 2 -2.57 5.74 -10.59
CA PRO A 2 -1.15 5.72 -10.30
C PRO A 2 -0.50 4.61 -11.12
N GLY A 3 0.74 4.84 -11.58
CA GLY A 3 1.48 3.87 -12.39
C GLY A 3 1.72 2.52 -11.68
N GLY A 4 2.41 1.60 -12.32
CA GLY A 4 2.76 0.32 -11.75
C GLY A 4 1.68 -0.76 -11.85
N GLY A 5 1.46 -1.54 -10.77
CA GLY A 5 0.59 -2.70 -10.78
C GLY A 5 -0.86 -2.40 -11.16
N TRP A 6 -1.44 -1.36 -10.60
CA TRP A 6 -2.84 -0.99 -10.85
C TRP A 6 -3.09 -0.55 -12.28
N ALA A 7 -2.13 0.15 -12.91
CA ALA A 7 -2.22 0.49 -14.32
C ALA A 7 -2.23 -0.77 -15.20
N ARG A 8 -1.36 -1.74 -14.91
CA ARG A 8 -1.33 -3.01 -15.66
C ARG A 8 -2.61 -3.83 -15.47
N PHE A 9 -3.16 -3.85 -14.25
CA PHE A 9 -4.46 -4.50 -14.03
C PHE A 9 -5.57 -3.79 -14.82
N GLY A 10 -5.60 -2.46 -14.80
CA GLY A 10 -6.54 -1.68 -15.61
C GLY A 10 -6.47 -2.03 -17.09
N GLU A 11 -5.26 -2.15 -17.65
CA GLU A 11 -5.07 -2.60 -19.06
C GLU A 11 -5.60 -4.03 -19.26
N ALA A 12 -5.35 -4.94 -18.33
CA ALA A 12 -5.82 -6.32 -18.41
C ALA A 12 -7.34 -6.45 -18.46
N ILE A 13 -8.07 -5.57 -17.78
CA ILE A 13 -9.54 -5.51 -17.82
C ILE A 13 -10.09 -4.52 -18.89
N GLY A 14 -9.23 -4.01 -19.77
CA GLY A 14 -9.61 -3.21 -20.93
C GLY A 14 -9.84 -1.72 -20.64
N THR A 15 -9.33 -1.18 -19.53
CA THR A 15 -9.40 0.29 -19.28
C THR A 15 -8.26 1.03 -19.97
N VAL A 16 -8.51 2.30 -20.30
CA VAL A 16 -7.50 3.22 -20.82
C VAL A 16 -6.90 4.00 -19.66
N ASN A 17 -5.62 3.77 -19.39
CA ASN A 17 -4.94 4.42 -18.28
C ASN A 17 -4.57 5.87 -18.60
N VAL A 18 -4.92 6.77 -17.68
CA VAL A 18 -4.53 8.18 -17.70
C VAL A 18 -3.77 8.49 -16.42
N ASN A 19 -2.58 9.06 -16.53
CA ASN A 19 -1.79 9.44 -15.36
C ASN A 19 -2.14 10.87 -14.95
N ILE A 20 -2.83 11.02 -13.84
CA ILE A 20 -3.28 12.31 -13.30
C ILE A 20 -2.76 12.44 -11.87
N PRO A 21 -2.13 13.58 -11.50
CA PRO A 21 -1.75 13.87 -10.12
C PRO A 21 -2.95 13.82 -9.17
N SER A 22 -2.76 13.32 -7.96
CA SER A 22 -3.86 13.12 -7.00
C SER A 22 -4.65 14.41 -6.70
N ASN A 23 -4.00 15.56 -6.69
CA ASN A 23 -4.65 16.86 -6.48
C ASN A 23 -5.49 17.36 -7.67
N GLU A 24 -5.41 16.70 -8.82
CA GLU A 24 -6.17 17.05 -10.02
C GLU A 24 -7.33 16.06 -10.30
N ILE A 25 -7.42 14.97 -9.56
CA ILE A 25 -8.41 13.90 -9.78
C ILE A 25 -9.84 14.45 -9.70
N TYR A 26 -10.17 15.27 -8.69
CA TYR A 26 -11.48 15.88 -8.56
C TYR A 26 -11.88 16.64 -9.85
N THR A 27 -11.01 17.50 -10.32
CA THR A 27 -11.26 18.31 -11.53
C THR A 27 -11.40 17.44 -12.78
N ALA A 28 -10.64 16.34 -12.86
CA ALA A 28 -10.72 15.41 -13.99
C ALA A 28 -12.06 14.68 -14.03
N PHE A 29 -12.57 14.25 -12.87
CA PHE A 29 -13.91 13.67 -12.75
C PHE A 29 -15.02 14.68 -13.05
N ASP A 30 -14.98 15.86 -12.43
CA ASP A 30 -15.99 16.92 -12.60
C ASP A 30 -16.13 17.34 -14.07
N ARG A 31 -15.03 17.33 -14.82
CA ARG A 31 -15.02 17.65 -16.26
C ARG A 31 -15.27 16.45 -17.16
N GLY A 32 -15.47 15.27 -16.61
CA GLY A 32 -15.63 14.04 -17.42
C GLY A 32 -14.41 13.66 -18.25
N SER A 33 -13.20 14.06 -17.81
CA SER A 33 -11.95 13.69 -18.48
C SER A 33 -11.51 12.28 -18.11
N VAL A 34 -12.04 11.72 -17.03
CA VAL A 34 -11.89 10.34 -16.60
C VAL A 34 -13.21 9.81 -16.10
N ASP A 35 -13.45 8.51 -16.30
CA ASP A 35 -14.67 7.83 -15.91
C ASP A 35 -14.53 7.15 -14.53
N CYS A 36 -13.31 6.72 -14.17
CA CYS A 36 -13.03 6.04 -12.91
C CYS A 36 -11.59 6.26 -12.43
N THR A 37 -11.34 5.97 -11.18
CA THR A 37 -10.01 5.92 -10.58
C THR A 37 -9.86 4.69 -9.70
N ALA A 38 -8.64 4.14 -9.63
CA ALA A 38 -8.29 3.19 -8.60
C ALA A 38 -7.53 3.94 -7.49
N SER A 39 -8.00 3.80 -6.27
CA SER A 39 -7.44 4.50 -5.11
C SER A 39 -7.83 3.76 -3.83
N ASP A 40 -7.25 4.15 -2.71
CA ASP A 40 -7.71 3.76 -1.39
C ASP A 40 -9.03 4.47 -1.04
N ALA A 41 -9.91 3.80 -0.27
CA ALA A 41 -11.22 4.36 0.08
C ALA A 41 -11.13 5.63 0.95
N SER A 42 -10.05 5.82 1.72
CA SER A 42 -9.83 7.04 2.50
C SER A 42 -9.77 8.30 1.64
N HIS A 43 -9.43 8.17 0.36
CA HIS A 43 -9.42 9.28 -0.60
C HIS A 43 -10.81 9.84 -0.90
N LEU A 44 -11.89 9.14 -0.56
CA LEU A 44 -13.24 9.68 -0.68
C LEU A 44 -13.45 10.90 0.24
N THR A 45 -12.86 10.86 1.44
CA THR A 45 -12.96 11.91 2.47
C THR A 45 -11.70 12.75 2.62
N GLY A 46 -10.54 12.15 2.35
CA GLY A 46 -9.25 12.85 2.43
C GLY A 46 -9.12 13.93 1.37
N GLY A 47 -8.56 15.07 1.73
CA GLY A 47 -8.15 16.27 0.98
C GLY A 47 -8.54 16.54 -0.49
N SER A 48 -9.04 15.54 -1.21
CA SER A 48 -9.39 15.62 -2.63
C SER A 48 -10.89 15.77 -2.90
N THR A 49 -11.75 15.63 -1.88
CA THR A 49 -13.23 15.76 -1.97
C THR A 49 -13.88 14.98 -3.14
N ILE A 50 -13.24 13.89 -3.61
CA ILE A 50 -13.73 13.12 -4.76
C ILE A 50 -15.10 12.49 -4.51
N MET A 51 -15.52 12.37 -3.26
CA MET A 51 -16.84 11.88 -2.88
C MET A 51 -17.98 12.68 -3.53
N GLU A 52 -17.82 13.99 -3.75
CA GLU A 52 -18.85 14.84 -4.35
C GLU A 52 -19.15 14.49 -5.82
N VAL A 53 -18.16 13.94 -6.52
CA VAL A 53 -18.26 13.56 -7.93
C VAL A 53 -18.36 12.06 -8.15
N THR A 54 -18.24 11.27 -7.07
CA THR A 54 -18.33 9.79 -7.11
C THR A 54 -19.80 9.35 -7.14
N ARG A 55 -20.11 8.32 -7.93
CA ARG A 55 -21.45 7.72 -8.02
C ARG A 55 -21.50 6.30 -7.51
N GLY A 56 -20.39 5.56 -7.62
CA GLY A 56 -20.26 4.19 -7.14
C GLY A 56 -18.83 3.89 -6.76
N VAL A 57 -18.65 2.96 -5.84
CA VAL A 57 -17.37 2.45 -5.37
C VAL A 57 -17.39 0.94 -5.44
N THR A 58 -16.49 0.35 -6.22
CA THR A 58 -16.30 -1.11 -6.25
C THR A 58 -15.25 -1.49 -5.22
N THR A 59 -15.62 -2.37 -4.31
CA THR A 59 -14.78 -2.82 -3.18
C THR A 59 -13.87 -3.99 -3.53
N LEU A 60 -13.33 -4.01 -4.75
CA LEU A 60 -12.32 -5.01 -5.13
C LEU A 60 -11.08 -4.84 -4.25
N SER A 61 -10.77 -5.88 -3.46
CA SER A 61 -9.56 -5.91 -2.65
C SER A 61 -8.33 -6.13 -3.54
N MET A 62 -7.84 -5.05 -4.11
CA MET A 62 -6.57 -5.04 -4.83
C MET A 62 -5.44 -4.90 -3.83
N SER A 63 -4.35 -5.62 -4.01
CA SER A 63 -3.20 -5.71 -3.11
C SER A 63 -2.84 -4.40 -2.38
N PRO A 64 -2.13 -4.46 -1.24
CA PRO A 64 -1.90 -3.30 -0.40
C PRO A 64 -1.37 -2.10 -1.19
N PHE A 65 -1.94 -0.92 -0.92
CA PHE A 65 -1.44 0.33 -1.44
C PHE A 65 -0.12 0.65 -0.76
N TYR A 66 0.96 0.52 -1.51
CA TYR A 66 2.25 0.99 -1.06
C TYR A 66 2.38 2.47 -1.39
N ALA A 67 2.09 3.31 -0.42
CA ALA A 67 2.38 4.75 -0.51
C ALA A 67 3.89 5.04 -0.51
N GLY A 68 4.71 4.00 -0.64
CA GLY A 68 6.14 4.09 -0.69
C GLY A 68 6.79 4.15 0.68
N VAL A 69 7.87 4.87 0.75
CA VAL A 69 8.72 4.97 1.94
C VAL A 69 8.02 5.78 3.01
N THR A 70 7.82 5.18 4.14
CA THR A 70 7.24 5.87 5.28
C THR A 70 8.25 6.82 5.91
N TRP A 71 9.51 6.37 5.99
CA TRP A 71 10.59 7.17 6.57
C TRP A 71 11.84 7.09 5.69
N ALA A 72 12.27 8.21 5.15
CA ALA A 72 13.52 8.34 4.46
C ALA A 72 14.37 9.40 5.17
N LEU A 73 15.55 9.02 5.58
CA LEU A 73 16.50 9.90 6.25
C LEU A 73 17.70 10.15 5.33
N ASN A 74 18.21 11.37 5.36
CA ASN A 74 19.49 11.65 4.72
C ASN A 74 20.59 10.82 5.39
N PRO A 75 21.44 10.09 4.62
CA PRO A 75 22.48 9.24 5.19
C PRO A 75 23.47 9.99 6.11
N ASP A 76 23.85 11.22 5.74
CA ASP A 76 24.76 12.01 6.56
C ASP A 76 24.10 12.45 7.88
N PHE A 77 22.81 12.79 7.84
CA PHE A 77 22.03 13.06 9.05
C PHE A 77 21.98 11.83 9.94
N TRP A 78 21.67 10.65 9.39
CA TRP A 78 21.61 9.40 10.12
C TRP A 78 22.95 9.04 10.75
N ALA A 79 24.05 9.15 10.00
CA ALA A 79 25.39 8.90 10.49
C ALA A 79 25.83 9.88 11.58
N GLY A 80 25.32 11.12 11.55
CA GLY A 80 25.57 12.13 12.58
C GLY A 80 24.86 11.90 13.91
N LEU A 81 23.87 11.02 13.97
CA LEU A 81 23.17 10.66 15.22
C LEU A 81 24.03 9.73 16.08
N SER A 82 23.90 9.82 17.39
CA SER A 82 24.43 8.79 18.31
C SER A 82 23.64 7.49 18.17
N ALA A 83 24.22 6.36 18.61
CA ALA A 83 23.51 5.07 18.63
C ALA A 83 22.20 5.16 19.44
N GLU A 84 22.20 5.84 20.57
CA GLU A 84 20.99 6.06 21.37
C GLU A 84 19.91 6.84 20.59
N GLN A 85 20.31 7.89 19.86
CA GLN A 85 19.38 8.66 19.03
C GLN A 85 18.84 7.82 17.87
N ARG A 86 19.67 7.00 17.22
CA ARG A 86 19.22 6.06 16.18
C ARG A 86 18.23 5.04 16.75
N ARG A 87 18.49 4.49 17.95
CA ARG A 87 17.54 3.58 18.63
C ARG A 87 16.19 4.25 18.87
N ILE A 88 16.17 5.49 19.34
CA ILE A 88 14.93 6.27 19.53
C ILE A 88 14.18 6.41 18.20
N VAL A 89 14.86 6.74 17.11
CA VAL A 89 14.22 6.86 15.80
C VAL A 89 13.60 5.53 15.35
N LEU A 90 14.29 4.41 15.53
CA LEU A 90 13.77 3.07 15.20
C LEU A 90 12.54 2.72 16.04
N ASP A 91 12.58 3.00 17.35
CA ASP A 91 11.45 2.74 18.25
C ASP A 91 10.24 3.59 17.92
N GLU A 92 10.42 4.87 17.61
CA GLU A 92 9.34 5.76 17.20
C GLU A 92 8.84 5.44 15.77
N SER A 93 9.69 4.88 14.92
CA SER A 93 9.26 4.37 13.62
C SER A 93 8.30 3.19 13.75
N ALA A 94 8.57 2.25 14.66
CA ALA A 94 7.65 1.15 14.94
C ALA A 94 6.28 1.66 15.41
N ARG A 95 6.28 2.61 16.35
CA ARG A 95 5.06 3.25 16.87
C ARG A 95 4.29 4.00 15.80
N SER A 96 4.99 4.79 15.00
CA SER A 96 4.37 5.57 13.94
C SER A 96 3.78 4.69 12.84
N MET A 97 4.43 3.56 12.50
CA MET A 97 3.89 2.61 11.53
C MET A 97 2.61 1.95 12.01
N ALA A 98 2.55 1.53 13.28
CA ALA A 98 1.34 0.95 13.85
C ALA A 98 0.17 1.96 13.81
N ARG A 99 0.41 3.19 14.25
CA ARG A 99 -0.60 4.25 14.22
C ARG A 99 -1.06 4.58 12.80
N LEU A 100 -0.13 4.67 11.86
CA LEU A 100 -0.45 4.96 10.48
C LEU A 100 -1.33 3.87 9.86
N GLN A 101 -1.00 2.60 10.10
CA GLN A 101 -1.77 1.46 9.59
C GLN A 101 -3.20 1.46 10.15
N ILE A 102 -3.35 1.68 11.46
CA ILE A 102 -4.65 1.75 12.11
C ILE A 102 -5.46 2.94 11.56
N ALA A 103 -4.86 4.12 11.49
CA ALA A 103 -5.52 5.33 11.00
C ALA A 103 -6.02 5.14 9.55
N TYR A 104 -5.20 4.62 8.64
CA TYR A 104 -5.62 4.35 7.26
C TYR A 104 -6.79 3.38 7.18
N SER A 105 -6.77 2.31 7.99
CA SER A 105 -7.84 1.31 8.00
C SER A 105 -9.16 1.90 8.53
N LEU A 106 -9.08 2.71 9.58
CA LEU A 106 -10.26 3.37 10.15
C LEU A 106 -10.83 4.42 9.18
N GLU A 107 -9.97 5.28 8.61
CA GLU A 107 -10.38 6.30 7.64
C GLU A 107 -11.04 5.67 6.40
N ALA A 108 -10.52 4.55 5.89
CA ALA A 108 -11.11 3.85 4.76
C ALA A 108 -12.52 3.31 5.09
N ASN A 109 -12.69 2.71 6.27
CA ASN A 109 -13.99 2.21 6.72
C ASN A 109 -15.00 3.35 6.92
N GLU A 110 -14.61 4.41 7.61
CA GLU A 110 -15.45 5.60 7.82
C GLU A 110 -15.86 6.26 6.49
N ALA A 111 -14.93 6.32 5.53
CA ALA A 111 -15.20 6.87 4.21
C ALA A 111 -16.25 6.05 3.43
N LEU A 112 -16.20 4.73 3.52
CA LEU A 112 -17.20 3.84 2.91
C LEU A 112 -18.57 3.97 3.59
N GLU A 113 -18.62 4.06 4.91
CA GLU A 113 -19.89 4.30 5.63
C GLU A 113 -20.49 5.64 5.24
N LEU A 114 -19.71 6.72 5.23
CA LEU A 114 -20.18 8.03 4.80
C LEU A 114 -20.64 8.05 3.33
N ALA A 115 -19.98 7.30 2.46
CA ALA A 115 -20.40 7.14 1.07
C ALA A 115 -21.79 6.50 0.99
N ARG A 116 -22.05 5.44 1.76
CA ARG A 116 -23.38 4.79 1.86
C ARG A 116 -24.46 5.79 2.35
N GLU A 117 -24.15 6.54 3.40
CA GLU A 117 -25.08 7.56 3.95
C GLU A 117 -25.42 8.64 2.92
N ARG A 118 -24.51 8.97 2.01
CA ARG A 118 -24.70 9.93 0.93
C ARG A 118 -25.36 9.33 -0.32
N GLY A 119 -25.72 8.06 -0.29
CA GLY A 119 -26.38 7.36 -1.41
C GLY A 119 -25.42 6.99 -2.55
N ILE A 120 -24.11 6.95 -2.30
CA ILE A 120 -23.15 6.42 -3.25
C ILE A 120 -23.26 4.89 -3.20
N GLU A 121 -23.38 4.27 -4.36
CA GLU A 121 -23.51 2.83 -4.47
C GLU A 121 -22.19 2.15 -4.09
N ILE A 122 -22.23 1.23 -3.12
CA ILE A 122 -21.09 0.37 -2.79
C ILE A 122 -21.31 -0.97 -3.47
N ILE A 123 -20.42 -1.29 -4.39
CA ILE A 123 -20.55 -2.42 -5.33
C ILE A 123 -19.53 -3.48 -4.95
N GLU A 124 -20.01 -4.66 -4.59
CA GLU A 124 -19.13 -5.83 -4.44
C GLU A 124 -18.70 -6.30 -5.83
N PRO A 125 -17.42 -6.70 -6.00
CA PRO A 125 -16.97 -7.24 -7.28
C PRO A 125 -17.76 -8.50 -7.62
N ASP A 126 -18.20 -8.60 -8.86
CA ASP A 126 -18.77 -9.85 -9.34
C ASP A 126 -17.69 -10.93 -9.56
N ALA A 127 -18.12 -12.17 -9.76
CA ALA A 127 -17.20 -13.30 -9.93
C ALA A 127 -16.25 -13.08 -11.13
N THR A 128 -16.72 -12.43 -12.19
CA THR A 128 -15.92 -12.19 -13.39
C THR A 128 -14.75 -11.24 -13.11
N LEU A 129 -15.02 -10.15 -12.39
CA LEU A 129 -13.99 -9.18 -12.00
C LEU A 129 -13.01 -9.79 -11.00
N GLN A 130 -13.52 -10.56 -10.02
CA GLN A 130 -12.67 -11.23 -9.04
C GLN A 130 -11.75 -12.26 -9.71
N GLU A 131 -12.29 -13.11 -10.57
CA GLU A 131 -11.50 -14.10 -11.32
C GLU A 131 -10.46 -13.43 -12.23
N ALA A 132 -10.80 -12.32 -12.89
CA ALA A 132 -9.84 -11.56 -13.70
C ALA A 132 -8.70 -11.01 -12.84
N TYR A 133 -8.99 -10.54 -11.64
CA TYR A 133 -7.97 -10.07 -10.70
C TYR A 133 -7.08 -11.21 -10.20
N ASP A 134 -7.68 -12.33 -9.79
CA ASP A 134 -6.96 -13.50 -9.27
C ASP A 134 -6.04 -14.09 -10.35
N GLN A 135 -6.52 -14.20 -11.58
CA GLN A 135 -5.71 -14.64 -12.71
C GLN A 135 -4.55 -13.67 -13.00
N TRP A 136 -4.83 -12.36 -13.00
CA TRP A 136 -3.81 -11.34 -13.19
C TRP A 136 -2.73 -11.39 -12.10
N VAL A 137 -3.10 -11.64 -10.84
CA VAL A 137 -2.15 -11.84 -9.75
C VAL A 137 -1.31 -13.09 -9.97
N ALA A 138 -1.95 -14.21 -10.34
CA ALA A 138 -1.25 -15.48 -10.58
C ALA A 138 -0.23 -15.38 -11.73
N ASP A 139 -0.59 -14.68 -12.82
CA ASP A 139 0.29 -14.47 -13.98
C ASP A 139 1.39 -13.43 -13.69
N GLY A 140 1.07 -12.44 -12.83
CA GLY A 140 1.91 -11.28 -12.58
C GLY A 140 3.27 -11.58 -11.95
N VAL A 141 3.39 -12.68 -11.20
CA VAL A 141 4.68 -13.08 -10.61
C VAL A 141 5.70 -13.44 -11.69
N GLY A 142 5.28 -14.15 -12.74
CA GLY A 142 6.14 -14.48 -13.88
C GLY A 142 6.63 -13.24 -14.63
N ASP A 143 5.74 -12.30 -14.88
CA ASP A 143 6.05 -11.02 -15.53
C ASP A 143 7.03 -10.19 -14.69
N MET A 144 6.86 -10.15 -13.38
CA MET A 144 7.75 -9.42 -12.47
C MET A 144 9.15 -10.01 -12.45
N VAL A 145 9.29 -11.34 -12.51
CA VAL A 145 10.57 -12.03 -12.63
C VAL A 145 11.29 -11.60 -13.91
N GLY A 146 10.58 -11.59 -15.05
CA GLY A 146 11.12 -11.11 -16.32
C GLY A 146 11.58 -9.65 -16.26
N ILE A 147 10.73 -8.75 -15.73
CA ILE A 147 11.06 -7.33 -15.56
C ILE A 147 12.27 -7.14 -14.64
N ALA A 148 12.33 -7.85 -13.54
CA ALA A 148 13.44 -7.77 -12.58
C ALA A 148 14.79 -8.13 -13.24
N ARG A 149 14.78 -9.18 -14.06
CA ARG A 149 15.97 -9.61 -14.80
C ARG A 149 16.35 -8.65 -15.91
N GLU A 150 15.40 -8.30 -16.77
CA GLU A 150 15.69 -7.59 -18.01
C GLU A 150 15.90 -6.08 -17.81
N ARG A 151 15.10 -5.46 -16.93
CA ARG A 151 15.14 -4.01 -16.73
C ARG A 151 16.00 -3.58 -15.55
N HIS A 152 16.09 -4.43 -14.52
CA HIS A 152 16.78 -4.09 -13.26
C HIS A 152 18.08 -4.88 -13.06
N GLY A 153 18.41 -5.82 -13.95
CA GLY A 153 19.66 -6.56 -13.93
C GLY A 153 19.80 -7.48 -12.71
N ILE A 154 18.68 -7.91 -12.11
CA ILE A 154 18.71 -8.83 -10.98
C ILE A 154 19.09 -10.22 -11.50
N GLU A 155 20.20 -10.76 -11.01
CA GLU A 155 20.76 -12.02 -11.49
C GLU A 155 19.87 -13.24 -11.18
N ASP A 156 19.31 -13.28 -9.97
CA ASP A 156 18.43 -14.36 -9.49
C ASP A 156 17.12 -13.78 -8.91
N PRO A 157 16.21 -13.31 -9.78
CA PRO A 157 14.94 -12.74 -9.33
C PRO A 157 14.01 -13.78 -8.70
N GLU A 158 14.09 -15.04 -9.12
CA GLU A 158 13.31 -16.14 -8.54
C GLU A 158 13.64 -16.34 -7.06
N ALA A 159 14.92 -16.36 -6.69
CA ALA A 159 15.34 -16.45 -5.31
C ALA A 159 14.92 -15.22 -4.50
N LEU A 160 15.00 -14.02 -5.10
CA LEU A 160 14.54 -12.79 -4.47
C LEU A 160 13.04 -12.86 -4.16
N PHE A 161 12.21 -13.23 -5.13
CA PHE A 161 10.75 -13.34 -4.94
C PHE A 161 10.40 -14.44 -3.93
N ALA A 162 11.07 -15.61 -4.01
CA ALA A 162 10.87 -16.68 -3.05
C ALA A 162 11.25 -16.26 -1.61
N SER A 163 12.31 -15.48 -1.47
CA SER A 163 12.70 -14.90 -0.18
C SER A 163 11.66 -13.92 0.33
N PHE A 164 11.17 -13.02 -0.53
CA PHE A 164 10.13 -12.05 -0.18
C PHE A 164 8.82 -12.73 0.25
N GLN A 165 8.41 -13.80 -0.48
CA GLN A 165 7.22 -14.57 -0.14
C GLN A 165 7.28 -15.15 1.28
N LYS A 166 8.45 -15.65 1.71
CA LYS A 166 8.62 -16.15 3.09
C LYS A 166 8.37 -15.07 4.15
N TYR A 167 8.77 -13.83 3.86
CA TYR A 167 8.48 -12.72 4.77
C TYR A 167 7.01 -12.33 4.76
N ILE A 168 6.34 -12.36 3.61
CA ILE A 168 4.89 -12.16 3.53
C ILE A 168 4.18 -13.23 4.37
N ASP A 169 4.47 -14.51 4.15
CA ASP A 169 3.86 -15.63 4.87
C ASP A 169 4.09 -15.52 6.38
N LYS A 170 5.30 -15.15 6.79
CA LYS A 170 5.66 -14.90 8.19
C LYS A 170 4.78 -13.79 8.79
N TRP A 171 4.66 -12.64 8.11
CA TRP A 171 3.89 -11.51 8.61
C TRP A 171 2.39 -11.78 8.61
N VAL A 172 1.87 -12.47 7.61
CA VAL A 172 0.46 -12.91 7.59
C VAL A 172 0.16 -13.80 8.79
N ALA A 173 1.05 -14.74 9.12
CA ALA A 173 0.88 -15.59 10.29
C ALA A 173 0.92 -14.79 11.60
N ILE A 174 1.90 -13.88 11.76
CA ILE A 174 2.02 -13.04 12.97
C ILE A 174 0.80 -12.15 13.16
N LEU A 175 0.39 -11.45 12.10
CA LEU A 175 -0.75 -10.53 12.17
C LEU A 175 -2.09 -11.25 12.32
N GLY A 176 -2.18 -12.52 11.90
CA GLY A 176 -3.35 -13.35 12.13
C GLY A 176 -3.60 -13.74 13.59
N GLU A 177 -2.60 -13.60 14.45
CA GLU A 177 -2.67 -13.95 15.87
C GLU A 177 -3.01 -12.77 16.80
N ILE A 178 -3.11 -11.55 16.25
CA ILE A 178 -3.34 -10.33 17.03
C ILE A 178 -4.55 -9.55 16.49
N ASP A 179 -5.11 -8.68 17.32
CA ASP A 179 -5.99 -7.63 16.83
C ASP A 179 -5.14 -6.52 16.16
N VAL A 180 -5.28 -6.38 14.84
CA VAL A 180 -4.53 -5.38 14.06
C VAL A 180 -4.96 -3.93 14.34
N TYR A 181 -6.01 -3.72 15.13
CA TYR A 181 -6.43 -2.42 15.65
C TYR A 181 -5.90 -2.14 17.07
N ASP A 182 -5.25 -3.11 17.70
CA ASP A 182 -4.54 -2.91 18.97
C ASP A 182 -3.15 -2.32 18.69
N GLU A 183 -2.99 -1.02 19.01
CA GLU A 183 -1.73 -0.29 18.79
C GLU A 183 -0.55 -0.94 19.53
N ASP A 184 -0.76 -1.35 20.77
CA ASP A 184 0.30 -1.93 21.59
C ASP A 184 0.72 -3.30 21.06
N ALA A 185 -0.22 -4.12 20.61
CA ALA A 185 0.06 -5.41 19.99
C ALA A 185 0.82 -5.24 18.66
N LEU A 186 0.41 -4.31 17.80
CA LEU A 186 1.13 -4.01 16.54
C LEU A 186 2.55 -3.50 16.80
N ILE A 187 2.73 -2.62 17.78
CA ILE A 187 4.06 -2.12 18.15
C ILE A 187 4.93 -3.28 18.65
N ALA A 188 4.39 -4.13 19.53
CA ALA A 188 5.13 -5.25 20.10
C ALA A 188 5.64 -6.22 19.02
N VAL A 189 4.78 -6.69 18.10
CA VAL A 189 5.20 -7.60 17.04
C VAL A 189 6.14 -6.93 16.02
N SER A 190 5.94 -5.64 15.73
CA SER A 190 6.83 -4.89 14.85
C SER A 190 8.22 -4.73 15.46
N ARG A 191 8.32 -4.49 16.75
CA ARG A 191 9.59 -4.45 17.46
C ARG A 191 10.27 -5.81 17.48
N GLU A 192 9.59 -6.83 17.96
CA GLU A 192 10.15 -8.18 18.10
C GLU A 192 10.67 -8.75 16.78
N HIS A 193 9.91 -8.56 15.68
CA HIS A 193 10.18 -9.22 14.42
C HIS A 193 10.90 -8.37 13.38
N LEU A 194 11.11 -7.07 13.65
CA LEU A 194 11.80 -6.15 12.75
C LEU A 194 12.71 -5.17 13.48
N TYR A 195 12.16 -4.22 14.24
CA TYR A 195 12.91 -3.05 14.70
C TYR A 195 13.97 -3.37 15.77
N ASP A 196 13.72 -4.33 16.66
CA ASP A 196 14.67 -4.75 17.69
C ASP A 196 15.79 -5.67 17.12
N LEU A 197 15.61 -6.15 15.88
CA LEU A 197 16.65 -6.90 15.16
C LEU A 197 17.64 -5.99 14.42
N ILE A 198 17.35 -4.69 14.34
CA ILE A 198 18.22 -3.70 13.70
C ILE A 198 19.25 -3.22 14.71
N ASP A 199 20.55 -3.44 14.39
CA ASP A 199 21.66 -2.91 15.19
C ASP A 199 21.89 -1.45 14.83
N GLU A 200 21.56 -0.55 15.75
CA GLU A 200 21.72 0.90 15.61
C GLU A 200 23.18 1.35 15.51
N ASN A 201 24.14 0.47 15.79
CA ASN A 201 25.56 0.77 15.67
C ASN A 201 26.12 0.55 14.28
N SER A 202 25.42 -0.19 13.44
CA SER A 202 25.87 -0.57 12.08
C SER A 202 24.89 -0.25 10.98
N PHE A 203 23.59 -0.26 11.24
CA PHE A 203 22.56 -0.07 10.22
C PHE A 203 22.65 1.30 9.55
N GLY A 204 22.83 1.30 8.21
CA GLY A 204 22.88 2.52 7.40
C GLY A 204 24.11 3.40 7.62
N LEU A 205 25.21 2.85 8.16
CA LEU A 205 26.45 3.59 8.44
C LEU A 205 27.60 3.23 7.47
N ASN A 206 27.32 2.55 6.35
CA ASN A 206 28.31 2.15 5.34
C ASN A 206 28.56 3.23 4.32
#